data_18f8b04c5708a12945e8149e1bdb9ec4
#
_entry.id   18f8b04c5708a12945e8149e1bdb9ec4
#
_cell.length_a   1.000
_cell.length_b   1.000
_cell.length_c   1.000
_cell.angle_alpha   90.00
_cell.angle_beta   90.00
_cell.angle_gamma   90.00
#
_symmetry.space_group_name_H-M   'P 1'
#
loop_
_entity.id
_entity.type
_entity.pdbx_description
1 polymer ?
#
loop_
_entity_poly.entity_id
_entity_poly.type
_entity_poly.pdbx_seq_one_letter_code
_entity_poly.pdbx_strand_id
1 'polypeptide(L)'
;MISQETLLKQAEEVKDSVILHRRKIHRYAEIGGKEYKTHKYICEFIEKLGLPYENVTETAILATLDTGKPGPHIALRADIDALPLKENPDNLCGPRTCISEQEGTCHACGHDAHAAMLMGCMEVFCNLKDSLSGVIYFCFEAGEENGASHLQMLDALGRRSVDTVWAIHVYAALESGKIGIRTGACMAGFGGIDITVHGKSGHGSRPDRAINPVYVAA
;
A
#
# COMPACT_ATOMS: atom_id res chain seq x y z
N MET A 1 -15.94 -25.61 6.58
CA MET A 1 -15.45 -24.76 5.46
C MET A 1 -16.46 -23.66 5.21
N ILE A 2 -16.01 -22.40 5.13
CA ILE A 2 -16.89 -21.27 4.78
C ILE A 2 -17.25 -21.39 3.29
N SER A 3 -18.54 -21.25 2.96
CA SER A 3 -18.99 -21.29 1.56
C SER A 3 -18.62 -19.99 0.83
N GLN A 4 -18.45 -20.06 -0.49
CA GLN A 4 -18.25 -18.87 -1.33
C GLN A 4 -19.42 -17.88 -1.20
N GLU A 5 -20.63 -18.37 -1.10
CA GLU A 5 -21.84 -17.56 -0.90
C GLU A 5 -21.77 -16.75 0.40
N THR A 6 -21.34 -17.38 1.50
CA THR A 6 -21.14 -16.69 2.79
C THR A 6 -20.10 -15.58 2.66
N LEU A 7 -18.95 -15.84 1.98
CA LEU A 7 -17.91 -14.82 1.77
C LEU A 7 -18.41 -13.65 0.92
N LEU A 8 -19.11 -13.92 -0.17
CA LEU A 8 -19.67 -12.88 -1.03
C LEU A 8 -20.71 -12.03 -0.29
N LYS A 9 -21.56 -12.66 0.52
CA LYS A 9 -22.52 -11.93 1.36
C LYS A 9 -21.82 -11.01 2.35
N GLN A 10 -20.81 -11.50 3.07
CA GLN A 10 -20.03 -10.68 4.01
C GLN A 10 -19.29 -9.56 3.30
N ALA A 11 -18.74 -9.80 2.11
CA ALA A 11 -18.08 -8.76 1.32
C ALA A 11 -19.07 -7.65 0.88
N GLU A 12 -20.31 -8.00 0.50
CA GLU A 12 -21.32 -7.00 0.16
C GLU A 12 -21.77 -6.19 1.39
N GLU A 13 -21.86 -6.82 2.56
CA GLU A 13 -22.20 -6.13 3.82
C GLU A 13 -21.18 -5.06 4.22
N VAL A 14 -19.88 -5.25 3.92
CA VAL A 14 -18.81 -4.28 4.24
C VAL A 14 -18.50 -3.29 3.11
N LYS A 15 -19.14 -3.39 1.96
CA LYS A 15 -18.86 -2.60 0.77
C LYS A 15 -18.88 -1.08 1.01
N ASP A 16 -19.92 -0.58 1.68
CA ASP A 16 -20.05 0.85 1.97
C ASP A 16 -18.95 1.32 2.94
N SER A 17 -18.58 0.50 3.92
CA SER A 17 -17.44 0.72 4.83
C SER A 17 -16.14 0.87 4.03
N VAL A 18 -15.85 -0.06 3.11
CA VAL A 18 -14.67 0.00 2.24
C VAL A 18 -14.62 1.28 1.42
N ILE A 19 -15.75 1.69 0.83
CA ILE A 19 -15.84 2.95 0.06
C ILE A 19 -15.54 4.16 0.96
N LEU A 20 -16.05 4.18 2.18
CA LEU A 20 -15.80 5.25 3.15
C LEU A 20 -14.32 5.28 3.58
N HIS A 21 -13.72 4.13 3.88
CA HIS A 21 -12.30 4.00 4.21
C HIS A 21 -11.43 4.51 3.07
N ARG A 22 -11.69 4.06 1.83
CA ARG A 22 -10.98 4.52 0.63
C ARG A 22 -11.04 6.05 0.49
N ARG A 23 -12.22 6.65 0.59
CA ARG A 23 -12.39 8.10 0.47
C ARG A 23 -11.69 8.86 1.60
N LYS A 24 -11.64 8.29 2.80
CA LYS A 24 -10.99 8.92 3.95
C LYS A 24 -9.47 8.92 3.78
N ILE A 25 -8.89 7.79 3.42
CA ILE A 25 -7.45 7.63 3.17
C ILE A 25 -7.04 8.50 1.97
N HIS A 26 -7.85 8.50 0.90
CA HIS A 26 -7.61 9.33 -0.29
C HIS A 26 -7.43 10.83 0.03
N ARG A 27 -8.24 11.37 0.95
CA ARG A 27 -8.12 12.77 1.37
C ARG A 27 -6.84 13.06 2.14
N TYR A 28 -6.32 12.08 2.86
CA TYR A 28 -5.08 12.25 3.61
C TYR A 28 -3.85 12.30 2.69
N ALA A 29 -3.74 11.43 1.70
CA ALA A 29 -2.74 11.35 0.64
C ALA A 29 -1.32 11.75 1.11
N GLU A 30 -0.79 11.05 2.09
CA GLU A 30 0.51 11.33 2.71
C GLU A 30 1.61 10.53 2.01
N ILE A 31 2.76 11.16 1.80
CA ILE A 31 3.92 10.52 1.13
C ILE A 31 4.60 9.49 2.04
N GLY A 32 5.32 8.56 1.41
CA GLY A 32 6.00 7.46 2.05
C GLY A 32 6.90 7.83 3.23
N GLY A 33 6.69 7.16 4.37
CA GLY A 33 7.33 7.41 5.66
C GLY A 33 6.75 8.58 6.45
N LYS A 34 5.65 9.19 6.00
CA LYS A 34 4.97 10.32 6.66
C LYS A 34 3.45 10.15 6.71
N GLU A 35 2.96 8.94 6.64
CA GLU A 35 1.53 8.58 6.59
C GLU A 35 0.87 8.64 7.98
N TYR A 36 1.12 9.71 8.75
CA TYR A 36 0.70 9.79 10.16
C TYR A 36 -0.81 9.81 10.37
N LYS A 37 -1.58 10.52 9.52
CA LYS A 37 -3.04 10.56 9.62
C LYS A 37 -3.65 9.24 9.19
N THR A 38 -3.11 8.65 8.12
CA THR A 38 -3.49 7.34 7.60
C THR A 38 -3.22 6.26 8.63
N HIS A 39 -2.01 6.23 9.19
CA HIS A 39 -1.63 5.33 10.28
C HIS A 39 -2.60 5.44 11.46
N LYS A 40 -2.79 6.65 11.98
CA LYS A 40 -3.72 6.88 13.11
C LYS A 40 -5.12 6.37 12.81
N TYR A 41 -5.63 6.65 11.62
CA TYR A 41 -6.96 6.21 11.19
C TYR A 41 -7.08 4.69 11.14
N ILE A 42 -6.07 4.01 10.63
CA ILE A 42 -6.01 2.53 10.58
C ILE A 42 -5.91 1.96 11.99
N CYS A 43 -5.06 2.52 12.87
CA CYS A 43 -4.96 2.08 14.27
C CYS A 43 -6.30 2.20 15.02
N GLU A 44 -6.99 3.34 14.91
CA GLU A 44 -8.31 3.54 15.51
C GLU A 44 -9.35 2.52 15.01
N PHE A 45 -9.23 2.10 13.76
CA PHE A 45 -10.09 1.06 13.20
C PHE A 45 -9.75 -0.34 13.74
N ILE A 46 -8.46 -0.68 13.82
CA ILE A 46 -7.98 -1.96 14.38
C ILE A 46 -8.42 -2.10 15.86
N GLU A 47 -8.30 -1.00 16.62
CA GLU A 47 -8.73 -0.95 18.02
C GLU A 47 -10.24 -1.20 18.18
N LYS A 48 -11.06 -0.63 17.29
CA LYS A 48 -12.53 -0.89 17.28
C LYS A 48 -12.86 -2.35 17.00
N LEU A 49 -12.05 -3.04 16.21
CA LEU A 49 -12.19 -4.48 15.96
C LEU A 49 -11.65 -5.33 17.13
N GLY A 50 -10.98 -4.73 18.11
CA GLY A 50 -10.38 -5.43 19.25
C GLY A 50 -9.20 -6.32 18.87
N LEU A 51 -8.51 -6.01 17.76
CA LEU A 51 -7.35 -6.77 17.30
C LEU A 51 -6.06 -6.21 17.92
N PRO A 52 -5.13 -7.07 18.35
CA PRO A 52 -3.79 -6.65 18.69
C PRO A 52 -3.01 -6.23 17.44
N TYR A 53 -2.17 -5.21 17.58
CA TYR A 53 -1.26 -4.77 16.53
C TYR A 53 0.07 -4.28 17.10
N GLU A 54 1.09 -4.20 16.24
CA GLU A 54 2.36 -3.53 16.52
C GLU A 54 2.65 -2.49 15.45
N ASN A 55 3.29 -1.41 15.85
CA ASN A 55 3.88 -0.43 14.94
C ASN A 55 5.23 -0.98 14.48
N VAL A 56 5.33 -1.37 13.23
CA VAL A 56 6.56 -1.90 12.62
C VAL A 56 7.57 -0.78 12.39
N THR A 57 7.06 0.39 12.00
CA THR A 57 7.75 1.67 11.96
C THR A 57 6.85 2.75 12.56
N GLU A 58 7.19 4.04 12.40
CA GLU A 58 6.32 5.14 12.84
C GLU A 58 4.96 5.14 12.13
N THR A 59 4.87 4.58 10.91
CA THR A 59 3.65 4.61 10.08
C THR A 59 3.23 3.25 9.53
N ALA A 60 4.08 2.22 9.58
CA ALA A 60 3.72 0.85 9.17
C ALA A 60 3.14 0.05 10.34
N ILE A 61 2.09 -0.75 10.05
CA ILE A 61 1.31 -1.48 11.06
C ILE A 61 1.25 -2.96 10.70
N LEU A 62 1.35 -3.82 11.70
CA LEU A 62 1.07 -5.25 11.59
C LEU A 62 0.02 -5.64 12.63
N ALA A 63 -1.21 -5.91 12.19
CA ALA A 63 -2.29 -6.40 13.04
C ALA A 63 -2.41 -7.92 12.94
N THR A 64 -2.97 -8.56 13.96
CA THR A 64 -3.07 -10.01 14.06
C THR A 64 -4.48 -10.45 14.43
N LEU A 65 -5.04 -11.36 13.65
CA LEU A 65 -6.24 -12.12 14.01
C LEU A 65 -5.82 -13.56 14.28
N ASP A 66 -5.72 -13.92 15.56
CA ASP A 66 -5.50 -15.30 15.99
C ASP A 66 -6.87 -15.95 16.30
N THR A 67 -7.16 -17.05 15.62
CA THR A 67 -8.40 -17.80 15.83
C THR A 67 -8.33 -18.69 17.09
N GLY A 68 -7.16 -18.89 17.66
CA GLY A 68 -6.92 -19.84 18.76
C GLY A 68 -7.00 -21.31 18.33
N LYS A 69 -7.13 -21.59 17.04
CA LYS A 69 -7.24 -22.94 16.47
C LYS A 69 -6.03 -23.24 15.58
N PRO A 70 -5.49 -24.47 15.59
CA PRO A 70 -4.42 -24.85 14.70
C PRO A 70 -4.84 -24.67 13.22
N GLY A 71 -3.93 -24.11 12.41
CA GLY A 71 -4.20 -23.87 11.00
C GLY A 71 -3.07 -23.06 10.35
N PRO A 72 -3.23 -22.67 9.07
CA PRO A 72 -2.23 -21.91 8.36
C PRO A 72 -2.06 -20.50 8.92
N HIS A 73 -0.85 -19.98 8.79
CA HIS A 73 -0.51 -18.60 9.07
C HIS A 73 -0.39 -17.84 7.75
N ILE A 74 -1.27 -16.92 7.49
CA ILE A 74 -1.29 -16.14 6.25
C ILE A 74 -1.09 -14.66 6.53
N ALA A 75 -0.40 -13.96 5.63
CA ALA A 75 -0.30 -12.52 5.67
C ALA A 75 -1.02 -11.89 4.48
N LEU A 76 -1.76 -10.82 4.73
CA LEU A 76 -2.40 -9.98 3.73
C LEU A 76 -1.74 -8.61 3.78
N ARG A 77 -1.29 -8.10 2.65
CA ARG A 77 -0.52 -6.85 2.56
C ARG A 77 -1.25 -5.80 1.73
N ALA A 78 -1.25 -4.59 2.23
CA ALA A 78 -1.57 -3.37 1.49
C ALA A 78 -0.53 -2.29 1.80
N ASP A 79 -0.15 -1.54 0.78
CA ASP A 79 0.58 -0.29 0.90
C ASP A 79 -0.38 0.86 1.28
N ILE A 80 0.16 1.95 1.84
CA ILE A 80 -0.68 3.03 2.37
C ILE A 80 -0.22 4.44 1.99
N ASP A 81 0.90 4.57 1.28
CA ASP A 81 1.49 5.85 0.91
C ASP A 81 0.90 6.44 -0.38
N ALA A 82 1.12 7.73 -0.57
CA ALA A 82 0.73 8.51 -1.74
C ALA A 82 1.96 9.05 -2.47
N LEU A 83 1.74 9.53 -3.68
CA LEU A 83 2.77 10.11 -4.54
C LEU A 83 2.77 11.64 -4.48
N PRO A 84 3.95 12.30 -4.64
CA PRO A 84 4.07 13.76 -4.72
C PRO A 84 3.61 14.29 -6.09
N LEU A 85 2.33 14.09 -6.39
CA LEU A 85 1.66 14.46 -7.63
C LEU A 85 0.42 15.30 -7.33
N LYS A 86 0.29 16.44 -8.01
CA LYS A 86 -0.92 17.25 -7.92
C LYS A 86 -2.09 16.48 -8.55
N GLU A 87 -3.16 16.28 -7.79
CA GLU A 87 -4.35 15.61 -8.29
C GLU A 87 -5.11 16.48 -9.28
N ASN A 88 -5.54 15.88 -10.40
CA ASN A 88 -6.50 16.51 -11.30
C ASN A 88 -7.90 16.42 -10.66
N PRO A 89 -8.61 17.53 -10.44
CA PRO A 89 -9.96 17.53 -9.87
C PRO A 89 -11.01 16.85 -10.76
N ASP A 90 -10.69 16.65 -12.05
CA ASP A 90 -11.55 15.98 -13.01
C ASP A 90 -10.98 14.61 -13.40
N ASN A 91 -11.87 13.68 -13.72
CA ASN A 91 -11.56 12.43 -14.40
C ASN A 91 -12.20 12.40 -15.79
N LEU A 92 -12.10 11.29 -16.50
CA LEU A 92 -12.65 11.13 -17.86
C LEU A 92 -14.18 11.33 -17.93
N CYS A 93 -14.88 11.18 -16.83
CA CYS A 93 -16.35 11.24 -16.75
C CYS A 93 -16.86 12.53 -16.07
N GLY A 94 -16.00 13.44 -15.66
CA GLY A 94 -16.34 14.68 -14.98
C GLY A 94 -15.66 14.85 -13.62
N PRO A 95 -16.15 15.79 -12.78
CA PRO A 95 -15.52 16.08 -11.49
C PRO A 95 -15.42 14.86 -10.58
N ARG A 96 -14.27 14.71 -9.90
CA ARG A 96 -14.06 13.65 -8.91
C ARG A 96 -14.93 13.89 -7.68
N THR A 97 -15.54 12.83 -7.17
CA THR A 97 -16.35 12.89 -5.94
C THR A 97 -15.52 12.95 -4.66
N CYS A 98 -14.24 12.64 -4.76
CA CYS A 98 -13.27 12.69 -3.67
C CYS A 98 -11.92 13.07 -4.24
N ILE A 99 -11.29 14.08 -3.68
CA ILE A 99 -9.94 14.55 -4.03
C ILE A 99 -9.09 14.63 -2.77
N SER A 100 -7.76 14.65 -2.96
CA SER A 100 -6.81 14.86 -1.87
C SER A 100 -7.02 16.22 -1.21
N GLU A 101 -6.96 16.26 0.11
CA GLU A 101 -6.93 17.50 0.91
C GLU A 101 -5.49 17.99 1.16
N GLN A 102 -4.50 17.26 0.65
CA GLN A 102 -3.09 17.62 0.73
C GLN A 102 -2.63 18.22 -0.60
N GLU A 103 -2.13 19.45 -0.56
CA GLU A 103 -1.64 20.10 -1.76
C GLU A 103 -0.41 19.37 -2.32
N GLY A 104 -0.45 19.06 -3.61
CA GLY A 104 0.67 18.45 -4.31
C GLY A 104 0.88 16.96 -4.07
N THR A 105 -0.05 16.27 -3.41
CA THR A 105 0.01 14.82 -3.22
C THR A 105 -1.33 14.15 -3.54
N CYS A 106 -1.30 12.94 -4.10
CA CYS A 106 -2.49 12.13 -4.32
C CYS A 106 -2.17 10.64 -4.38
N HIS A 107 -3.18 9.80 -4.16
CA HIS A 107 -3.09 8.36 -4.33
C HIS A 107 -3.22 7.96 -5.81
N ALA A 108 -2.23 8.34 -6.64
CA ALA A 108 -2.25 8.03 -8.07
C ALA A 108 -1.99 6.54 -8.35
N CYS A 109 -1.28 5.84 -7.48
CA CYS A 109 -1.05 4.39 -7.57
C CYS A 109 -2.22 3.55 -7.02
N GLY A 110 -3.12 4.16 -6.23
CA GLY A 110 -4.33 3.49 -5.72
C GLY A 110 -4.16 2.80 -4.37
N HIS A 111 -3.12 3.12 -3.61
CA HIS A 111 -2.85 2.52 -2.29
C HIS A 111 -3.96 2.80 -1.27
N ASP A 112 -4.71 3.88 -1.41
CA ASP A 112 -5.94 4.14 -0.65
C ASP A 112 -7.01 3.05 -0.83
N ALA A 113 -7.13 2.51 -2.05
CA ALA A 113 -8.03 1.39 -2.33
C ALA A 113 -7.50 0.08 -1.75
N HIS A 114 -6.17 -0.15 -1.82
CA HIS A 114 -5.55 -1.35 -1.24
C HIS A 114 -5.75 -1.40 0.27
N ALA A 115 -5.43 -0.30 0.98
CA ALA A 115 -5.64 -0.18 2.41
C ALA A 115 -7.11 -0.37 2.80
N ALA A 116 -8.03 0.26 2.08
CA ALA A 116 -9.47 0.14 2.33
C ALA A 116 -9.98 -1.29 2.13
N MET A 117 -9.52 -1.99 1.08
CA MET A 117 -9.87 -3.39 0.86
C MET A 117 -9.32 -4.29 1.97
N LEU A 118 -8.10 -4.03 2.45
CA LEU A 118 -7.53 -4.77 3.57
C LEU A 118 -8.33 -4.52 4.86
N MET A 119 -8.77 -3.30 5.13
CA MET A 119 -9.66 -2.98 6.26
C MET A 119 -11.00 -3.73 6.14
N GLY A 120 -11.61 -3.78 4.96
CA GLY A 120 -12.82 -4.57 4.71
C GLY A 120 -12.59 -6.07 4.92
N CYS A 121 -11.45 -6.61 4.49
CA CYS A 121 -11.07 -7.99 4.79
C CYS A 121 -10.98 -8.24 6.30
N MET A 122 -10.45 -7.29 7.08
CA MET A 122 -10.39 -7.40 8.54
C MET A 122 -11.79 -7.52 9.16
N GLU A 123 -12.75 -6.69 8.72
CA GLU A 123 -14.15 -6.77 9.18
C GLU A 123 -14.75 -8.17 8.88
N VAL A 124 -14.61 -8.62 7.63
CA VAL A 124 -15.13 -9.94 7.20
C VAL A 124 -14.51 -11.07 8.02
N PHE A 125 -13.19 -11.06 8.22
CA PHE A 125 -12.52 -12.13 8.96
C PHE A 125 -12.82 -12.08 10.45
N CYS A 126 -13.00 -10.90 11.04
CA CYS A 126 -13.47 -10.77 12.42
C CYS A 126 -14.87 -11.36 12.60
N ASN A 127 -15.80 -11.05 11.67
CA ASN A 127 -17.17 -11.60 11.70
C ASN A 127 -17.18 -13.12 11.55
N LEU A 128 -16.22 -13.68 10.82
CA LEU A 128 -16.14 -15.12 10.53
C LEU A 128 -15.14 -15.86 11.44
N LYS A 129 -14.55 -15.20 12.44
CA LYS A 129 -13.46 -15.73 13.27
C LYS A 129 -13.72 -17.14 13.78
N ASP A 130 -14.91 -17.40 14.29
CA ASP A 130 -15.28 -18.71 14.84
C ASP A 130 -15.29 -19.85 13.81
N SER A 131 -15.42 -19.50 12.54
CA SER A 131 -15.42 -20.44 11.41
C SER A 131 -14.04 -20.59 10.75
N LEU A 132 -13.05 -19.83 11.21
CA LEU A 132 -11.67 -19.85 10.71
C LEU A 132 -10.77 -20.70 11.60
N SER A 133 -9.55 -20.99 11.09
CA SER A 133 -8.46 -21.63 11.81
C SER A 133 -7.13 -21.03 11.40
N GLY A 134 -6.14 -21.06 12.28
CA GLY A 134 -4.82 -20.45 12.05
C GLY A 134 -4.76 -18.98 12.44
N VAL A 135 -3.81 -18.26 11.87
CA VAL A 135 -3.52 -16.87 12.15
C VAL A 135 -3.53 -16.04 10.87
N ILE A 136 -4.12 -14.87 10.91
CA ILE A 136 -4.09 -13.90 9.80
C ILE A 136 -3.35 -12.66 10.27
N TYR A 137 -2.31 -12.28 9.54
CA TYR A 137 -1.56 -11.04 9.71
C TYR A 137 -2.03 -10.02 8.68
N PHE A 138 -2.36 -8.80 9.10
CA PHE A 138 -2.73 -7.70 8.24
C PHE A 138 -1.61 -6.67 8.23
N CYS A 139 -0.91 -6.56 7.10
CA CYS A 139 0.28 -5.73 6.92
C CYS A 139 -0.11 -4.45 6.19
N PHE A 140 -0.11 -3.32 6.88
CA PHE A 140 -0.20 -1.99 6.28
C PHE A 140 1.22 -1.45 6.14
N GLU A 141 1.74 -1.53 4.92
CA GLU A 141 3.12 -1.16 4.60
C GLU A 141 3.21 0.31 4.23
N ALA A 142 4.06 1.04 4.95
CA ALA A 142 4.32 2.45 4.72
C ALA A 142 5.46 2.63 3.71
N GLY A 143 5.34 3.63 2.82
CA GLY A 143 6.39 4.01 1.91
C GLY A 143 6.80 2.92 0.92
N GLU A 144 5.85 2.30 0.27
CA GLU A 144 6.12 1.34 -0.81
C GLU A 144 6.90 2.02 -1.94
N GLU A 145 6.52 3.22 -2.33
CA GLU A 145 7.10 4.01 -3.42
C GLU A 145 8.56 4.45 -3.17
N ASN A 146 9.01 4.44 -1.91
CA ASN A 146 10.36 4.85 -1.54
C ASN A 146 11.12 3.84 -0.67
N GLY A 147 10.51 2.70 -0.38
CA GLY A 147 11.11 1.62 0.39
C GLY A 147 11.22 1.90 1.90
N ALA A 148 10.41 2.80 2.46
CA ALA A 148 10.60 3.26 3.84
C ALA A 148 10.40 2.19 4.91
N SER A 149 9.58 1.16 4.68
CA SER A 149 9.28 0.15 5.70
C SER A 149 9.37 -1.30 5.27
N HIS A 150 9.65 -1.60 4.00
CA HIS A 150 9.57 -2.97 3.49
C HIS A 150 10.53 -3.94 4.21
N LEU A 151 11.77 -3.54 4.53
CA LEU A 151 12.72 -4.39 5.26
C LEU A 151 12.26 -4.66 6.69
N GLN A 152 11.71 -3.66 7.37
CA GLN A 152 11.18 -3.81 8.72
C GLN A 152 9.92 -4.69 8.73
N MET A 153 9.06 -4.58 7.71
CA MET A 153 7.89 -5.44 7.56
C MET A 153 8.31 -6.90 7.28
N LEU A 154 9.31 -7.11 6.41
CA LEU A 154 9.87 -8.44 6.16
C LEU A 154 10.47 -9.05 7.44
N ASP A 155 11.21 -8.27 8.23
CA ASP A 155 11.75 -8.73 9.51
C ASP A 155 10.63 -9.06 10.51
N ALA A 156 9.60 -8.21 10.61
CA ALA A 156 8.44 -8.44 11.45
C ALA A 156 7.70 -9.74 11.06
N LEU A 157 7.51 -10.02 9.79
CA LEU A 157 6.93 -11.28 9.31
C LEU A 157 7.89 -12.47 9.46
N GLY A 158 9.19 -12.26 9.27
CA GLY A 158 10.21 -13.30 9.43
C GLY A 158 10.33 -13.87 10.84
N ARG A 159 9.92 -13.09 11.86
CA ARG A 159 9.80 -13.58 13.24
C ARG A 159 8.55 -14.44 13.48
N ARG A 160 7.70 -14.60 12.48
CA ARG A 160 6.46 -15.36 12.49
C ARG A 160 6.53 -16.50 11.48
N SER A 161 5.93 -17.63 11.79
CA SER A 161 5.87 -18.76 10.86
C SER A 161 4.77 -18.52 9.82
N VAL A 162 5.01 -17.62 8.85
CA VAL A 162 4.05 -17.29 7.79
C VAL A 162 4.17 -18.29 6.65
N ASP A 163 3.07 -18.97 6.29
CA ASP A 163 3.02 -19.94 5.21
C ASP A 163 2.89 -19.28 3.84
N THR A 164 2.07 -18.23 3.74
CA THR A 164 1.83 -17.51 2.48
C THR A 164 1.57 -16.03 2.72
N VAL A 165 1.95 -15.21 1.73
CA VAL A 165 1.67 -13.77 1.71
C VAL A 165 0.85 -13.44 0.47
N TRP A 166 -0.19 -12.64 0.62
CA TRP A 166 -1.08 -12.21 -0.45
C TRP A 166 -1.19 -10.69 -0.49
N ALA A 167 -1.15 -10.16 -1.69
CA ALA A 167 -1.43 -8.76 -1.97
C ALA A 167 -2.22 -8.64 -3.26
N ILE A 168 -2.96 -7.55 -3.43
CA ILE A 168 -3.62 -7.20 -4.68
C ILE A 168 -3.23 -5.77 -5.04
N HIS A 169 -3.19 -5.49 -6.33
CA HIS A 169 -2.96 -4.14 -6.82
C HIS A 169 -4.09 -3.74 -7.78
N VAL A 170 -4.66 -2.55 -7.63
CA VAL A 170 -5.59 -1.99 -8.61
C VAL A 170 -4.84 -1.67 -9.89
N TYR A 171 -5.42 -1.98 -11.05
CA TYR A 171 -4.76 -1.79 -12.33
C TYR A 171 -5.70 -1.13 -13.34
N ALA A 172 -5.38 0.10 -13.71
CA ALA A 172 -6.26 0.94 -14.53
C ALA A 172 -6.57 0.36 -15.92
N ALA A 173 -5.70 -0.48 -16.48
CA ALA A 173 -5.91 -1.12 -17.77
C ALA A 173 -6.77 -2.40 -17.68
N LEU A 174 -7.07 -2.90 -16.48
CA LEU A 174 -7.95 -4.05 -16.30
C LEU A 174 -9.41 -3.59 -16.25
N GLU A 175 -10.26 -4.23 -17.02
CA GLU A 175 -11.69 -3.95 -17.04
C GLU A 175 -12.33 -4.17 -15.66
N SER A 176 -13.21 -3.26 -15.24
CA SER A 176 -13.89 -3.35 -13.96
C SER A 176 -14.65 -4.68 -13.80
N GLY A 177 -14.58 -5.27 -12.61
CA GLY A 177 -15.20 -6.58 -12.31
C GLY A 177 -14.31 -7.77 -12.68
N LYS A 178 -13.12 -7.56 -13.21
CA LYS A 178 -12.15 -8.62 -13.50
C LYS A 178 -11.01 -8.63 -12.48
N ILE A 179 -10.47 -9.84 -12.24
CA ILE A 179 -9.27 -10.07 -11.44
C ILE A 179 -8.25 -10.74 -12.33
N GLY A 180 -7.05 -10.14 -12.42
CA GLY A 180 -5.90 -10.71 -13.11
C GLY A 180 -5.11 -11.61 -12.18
N ILE A 181 -4.91 -12.87 -12.58
CA ILE A 181 -4.08 -13.83 -11.85
C ILE A 181 -3.12 -14.48 -12.84
N ARG A 182 -1.86 -14.67 -12.44
CA ARG A 182 -0.88 -15.45 -13.20
C ARG A 182 0.03 -16.24 -12.28
N THR A 183 0.55 -17.34 -12.79
CA THR A 183 1.61 -18.12 -12.14
C THR A 183 2.99 -17.61 -12.55
N GLY A 184 3.95 -17.72 -11.64
CA GLY A 184 5.33 -17.24 -11.85
C GLY A 184 5.49 -15.75 -11.59
N ALA A 185 6.57 -15.16 -12.13
CA ALA A 185 6.88 -13.74 -11.93
C ALA A 185 5.78 -12.84 -12.49
N CYS A 186 5.23 -11.97 -11.63
CA CYS A 186 4.16 -11.03 -11.97
C CYS A 186 4.67 -9.60 -12.08
N MET A 187 5.62 -9.21 -11.23
CA MET A 187 6.17 -7.85 -11.13
C MET A 187 7.61 -7.82 -11.60
N ALA A 188 8.03 -6.70 -12.19
CA ALA A 188 9.42 -6.47 -12.53
C ALA A 188 10.25 -6.16 -11.28
N GLY A 189 11.55 -6.44 -11.32
CA GLY A 189 12.47 -5.93 -10.32
C GLY A 189 12.67 -4.43 -10.49
N PHE A 190 12.87 -3.72 -9.38
CA PHE A 190 13.14 -2.30 -9.34
C PHE A 190 14.57 -2.05 -8.83
N GLY A 191 15.23 -1.05 -9.40
CA GLY A 191 16.53 -0.58 -8.95
C GLY A 191 16.85 0.79 -9.54
N GLY A 192 17.57 1.62 -8.80
CA GLY A 192 18.00 2.94 -9.23
C GLY A 192 19.53 3.07 -9.19
N ILE A 193 20.09 3.88 -10.08
CA ILE A 193 21.50 4.27 -10.07
C ILE A 193 21.54 5.80 -10.21
N ASP A 194 22.15 6.46 -9.23
CA ASP A 194 22.43 7.90 -9.28
C ASP A 194 23.87 8.12 -9.73
N ILE A 195 24.05 8.84 -10.85
CA ILE A 195 25.37 9.16 -11.38
C ILE A 195 25.57 10.68 -11.38
N THR A 196 26.57 11.15 -10.63
CA THR A 196 26.97 12.54 -10.62
C THR A 196 28.26 12.71 -11.40
N VAL A 197 28.21 13.50 -12.49
CA VAL A 197 29.40 13.82 -13.29
C VAL A 197 29.92 15.19 -12.92
N HIS A 198 31.15 15.24 -12.38
CA HIS A 198 31.80 16.47 -11.98
C HIS A 198 32.59 17.06 -13.17
N GLY A 199 32.17 18.25 -13.58
CA GLY A 199 32.87 19.02 -14.61
C GLY A 199 33.83 20.05 -14.02
N LYS A 200 34.52 20.78 -14.91
CA LYS A 200 35.37 21.92 -14.56
C LYS A 200 34.96 23.14 -15.38
N SER A 201 34.58 24.21 -14.70
CA SER A 201 34.25 25.46 -15.37
C SER A 201 35.46 26.08 -16.09
N GLY A 202 35.22 26.71 -17.24
CA GLY A 202 36.22 27.40 -18.01
C GLY A 202 35.62 28.54 -18.81
N HIS A 203 36.49 29.44 -19.34
CA HIS A 203 36.07 30.54 -20.20
C HIS A 203 35.61 29.99 -21.55
N GLY A 204 34.51 30.50 -22.12
CA GLY A 204 33.91 30.00 -23.38
C GLY A 204 34.89 29.98 -24.59
N SER A 205 35.91 30.88 -24.63
CA SER A 205 36.97 30.85 -25.65
C SER A 205 38.13 29.89 -25.34
N ARG A 206 38.13 29.24 -24.20
CA ARG A 206 39.20 28.32 -23.74
C ARG A 206 38.61 26.97 -23.27
N PRO A 207 37.88 26.26 -24.16
CA PRO A 207 37.30 24.94 -23.81
C PRO A 207 38.39 23.91 -23.48
N ASP A 208 39.59 24.10 -23.96
CA ASP A 208 40.80 23.32 -23.62
C ASP A 208 41.16 23.28 -22.13
N ARG A 209 40.67 24.23 -21.34
CA ARG A 209 40.89 24.35 -19.89
C ARG A 209 39.66 23.96 -19.04
N ALA A 210 38.57 23.57 -19.67
CA ALA A 210 37.35 23.14 -19.03
C ALA A 210 37.12 21.62 -19.17
N ILE A 211 36.24 21.06 -18.36
CA ILE A 211 35.71 19.71 -18.54
C ILE A 211 34.20 19.84 -18.62
N ASN A 212 33.64 19.57 -19.80
CA ASN A 212 32.21 19.63 -20.01
C ASN A 212 31.56 18.32 -19.51
N PRO A 213 30.81 18.34 -18.41
CA PRO A 213 30.21 17.13 -17.86
C PRO A 213 29.13 16.53 -18.76
N VAL A 214 28.54 17.32 -19.65
CA VAL A 214 27.52 16.82 -20.60
C VAL A 214 28.11 15.81 -21.58
N TYR A 215 29.34 16.05 -22.09
CA TYR A 215 30.00 15.07 -22.96
C TYR A 215 30.40 13.77 -22.27
N VAL A 216 30.59 13.82 -20.95
CA VAL A 216 30.93 12.62 -20.18
C VAL A 216 29.66 11.84 -19.82
N ALA A 217 28.54 12.56 -19.62
CA ALA A 217 27.26 11.96 -19.26
C ALA A 217 26.50 11.37 -20.46
N ALA A 218 26.76 11.84 -21.68
CA ALA A 218 26.12 11.36 -22.91
C ALA A 218 26.83 10.11 -23.45
#